data_35457448b802c28d2d58db426dedf812
#
_entry.id   35457448b802c28d2d58db426dedf812
#
_cell.length_a   1.000
_cell.length_b   1.000
_cell.length_c   1.000
_cell.angle_alpha   90.00
_cell.angle_beta   90.00
_cell.angle_gamma   90.00
#
_symmetry.space_group_name_H-M   'P 1'
#
loop_
_entity.id
_entity.type
_entity.pdbx_description
1 polymer ?
#
loop_
_entity_poly.entity_id
_entity_poly.type
_entity_poly.pdbx_seq_one_letter_code
_entity_poly.pdbx_strand_id
1 'polypeptide(L)'
;MEIRHRPVMPEEVLALAAVQDGDLVVDGTTGEGGHSELFLERFPGCRLVCLDADPVIQKKAMARLSPFGDRVRFVHGWFDEVFAGWGTDERPQVVLLDLGISVYHYEESGRGFSFRGDEPLDMR
;
A
#
# COMPACT_ATOMS: atom_id res chain seq x y z
N MET A 1 6.59 16.65 -13.09
CA MET A 1 7.35 16.09 -11.97
C MET A 1 6.54 14.98 -11.31
N GLU A 2 7.11 13.83 -11.21
CA GLU A 2 6.47 12.71 -10.56
C GLU A 2 6.61 12.83 -9.04
N ILE A 3 5.47 12.89 -8.35
CA ILE A 3 5.47 12.95 -6.89
C ILE A 3 5.48 11.53 -6.35
N ARG A 4 6.51 11.18 -5.62
CA ARG A 4 6.59 9.90 -4.93
C ARG A 4 6.42 10.08 -3.44
N HIS A 5 5.47 9.39 -2.89
CA HIS A 5 5.31 9.29 -1.45
C HIS A 5 6.46 8.47 -0.85
N ARG A 6 7.15 9.04 0.14
CA ARG A 6 8.18 8.30 0.87
C ARG A 6 7.54 7.47 1.96
N PRO A 7 7.89 6.18 2.07
CA PRO A 7 7.38 5.37 3.17
C PRO A 7 7.90 5.89 4.52
N VAL A 8 7.05 5.81 5.54
CA VAL A 8 7.39 6.24 6.90
C VAL A 8 8.29 5.20 7.54
N MET A 9 9.41 5.64 8.11
CA MET A 9 10.34 4.80 8.88
C MET A 9 10.69 3.49 8.16
N PRO A 10 11.18 3.55 6.93
CA PRO A 10 11.28 2.35 6.09
C PRO A 10 12.19 1.27 6.68
N GLU A 11 13.34 1.63 7.21
CA GLU A 11 14.28 0.63 7.77
C GLU A 11 13.74 0.01 9.06
N GLU A 12 13.08 0.80 9.89
CA GLU A 12 12.48 0.31 11.13
C GLU A 12 11.32 -0.64 10.85
N VAL A 13 10.49 -0.31 9.87
CA VAL A 13 9.38 -1.18 9.45
C VAL A 13 9.91 -2.52 8.94
N LEU A 14 10.93 -2.51 8.09
CA LEU A 14 11.53 -3.74 7.58
C LEU A 14 12.15 -4.59 8.69
N ALA A 15 12.83 -3.97 9.62
CA ALA A 15 13.48 -4.67 10.74
C ALA A 15 12.45 -5.32 11.67
N LEU A 16 11.38 -4.59 12.01
CA LEU A 16 10.34 -5.09 12.90
C LEU A 16 9.47 -6.18 12.26
N ALA A 17 9.25 -6.09 10.96
CA ALA A 17 8.46 -7.06 10.24
C ALA A 17 9.11 -8.45 10.18
N ALA A 18 10.44 -8.51 10.20
CA ALA A 18 11.20 -9.75 10.23
C ALA A 18 10.75 -10.78 9.18
N VAL A 19 10.57 -10.33 7.95
CA VAL A 19 10.06 -11.15 6.84
C VAL A 19 11.05 -12.23 6.45
N GLN A 20 10.54 -13.44 6.23
CA GLN A 20 11.32 -14.59 5.79
C GLN A 20 10.89 -15.05 4.40
N ASP A 21 11.70 -15.90 3.77
CA ASP A 21 11.38 -16.48 2.46
C ASP A 21 10.04 -17.24 2.53
N GLY A 22 9.20 -17.00 1.53
CA GLY A 22 7.89 -17.62 1.44
C GLY A 22 6.80 -16.92 2.26
N ASP A 23 7.15 -15.92 3.07
CA ASP A 23 6.16 -15.18 3.84
C ASP A 23 5.21 -14.39 2.93
N LEU A 24 3.96 -14.34 3.38
CA LEU A 24 2.96 -13.46 2.79
C LEU A 24 2.86 -12.18 3.62
N VAL A 25 3.09 -11.06 2.98
CA VAL A 25 2.93 -9.73 3.58
C VAL A 25 1.68 -9.09 2.99
N VAL A 26 0.82 -8.58 3.85
CA VAL A 26 -0.33 -7.78 3.42
C VAL A 26 -0.06 -6.32 3.76
N ASP A 27 0.01 -5.49 2.74
CA ASP A 27 0.07 -4.03 2.90
C ASP A 27 -1.35 -3.50 2.77
N GLY A 28 -1.99 -3.25 3.91
CA GLY A 28 -3.38 -2.82 3.98
C GLY A 28 -3.59 -1.36 3.60
N THR A 29 -2.51 -0.61 3.49
CA THR A 29 -2.50 0.81 3.15
C THR A 29 -1.41 1.07 2.10
N THR A 30 -1.51 0.40 0.96
CA THR A 30 -0.45 0.38 -0.05
C THR A 30 -0.09 1.76 -0.58
N GLY A 31 -1.08 2.62 -0.80
CA GLY A 31 -0.84 3.92 -1.40
C GLY A 31 -0.11 3.77 -2.74
N GLU A 32 0.96 4.51 -2.90
CA GLU A 32 1.79 4.45 -4.11
C GLU A 32 2.76 3.28 -4.15
N GLY A 33 2.80 2.46 -3.10
CA GLY A 33 3.57 1.23 -3.07
C GLY A 33 4.96 1.32 -2.46
N GLY A 34 5.25 2.37 -1.68
CA GLY A 34 6.57 2.61 -1.12
C GLY A 34 7.08 1.49 -0.21
N HIS A 35 6.31 1.13 0.81
CA HIS A 35 6.68 0.02 1.70
C HIS A 35 6.68 -1.31 0.97
N SER A 36 5.68 -1.55 0.12
CA SER A 36 5.57 -2.80 -0.65
C SER A 36 6.79 -3.00 -1.54
N GLU A 37 7.26 -1.97 -2.22
CA GLU A 37 8.48 -2.04 -3.04
C GLU A 37 9.69 -2.43 -2.21
N LEU A 38 9.84 -1.84 -1.03
CA LEU A 38 10.95 -2.16 -0.13
C LEU A 38 10.92 -3.62 0.34
N PHE A 39 9.74 -4.14 0.70
CA PHE A 39 9.61 -5.55 1.06
C PHE A 39 10.01 -6.46 -0.09
N LEU A 40 9.54 -6.16 -1.29
CA LEU A 40 9.84 -6.97 -2.46
C LEU A 40 11.31 -6.95 -2.85
N GLU A 41 11.97 -5.80 -2.73
CA GLU A 41 13.39 -5.65 -3.03
C GLU A 41 14.27 -6.29 -1.95
N ARG A 42 13.94 -6.06 -0.69
CA ARG A 42 14.76 -6.52 0.43
C ARG A 42 14.61 -8.02 0.71
N PHE A 43 13.45 -8.58 0.45
CA PHE A 43 13.12 -9.99 0.73
C PHE A 43 12.65 -10.70 -0.53
N PRO A 44 13.57 -11.22 -1.37
CA PRO A 44 13.21 -11.76 -2.69
C PRO A 44 12.21 -12.92 -2.68
N GLY A 45 12.11 -13.66 -1.56
CA GLY A 45 11.19 -14.79 -1.45
C GLY A 45 9.80 -14.43 -0.95
N CYS A 46 9.54 -13.19 -0.55
CA CYS A 46 8.23 -12.83 -0.02
C CYS A 46 7.21 -12.55 -1.13
N ARG A 47 5.93 -12.66 -0.75
CA ARG A 47 4.79 -12.33 -1.60
C ARG A 47 3.99 -11.20 -0.97
N LEU A 48 3.42 -10.34 -1.78
CA LEU A 48 2.64 -9.18 -1.33
C LEU A 48 1.19 -9.25 -1.78
N VAL A 49 0.29 -8.92 -0.87
CA VAL A 49 -1.07 -8.51 -1.21
C VAL A 49 -1.19 -7.04 -0.85
N CYS A 50 -1.52 -6.22 -1.82
CA CYS A 50 -1.57 -4.77 -1.70
C CYS A 50 -3.01 -4.29 -1.77
N LEU A 51 -3.47 -3.64 -0.72
CA LEU A 51 -4.82 -3.12 -0.61
C LEU A 51 -4.81 -1.60 -0.69
N ASP A 52 -5.79 -1.05 -1.40
CA ASP A 52 -6.09 0.37 -1.33
C ASP A 52 -7.55 0.61 -1.72
N ALA A 53 -8.18 1.55 -1.04
CA ALA A 53 -9.55 1.95 -1.34
C ALA A 53 -9.62 2.94 -2.50
N ASP A 54 -8.52 3.59 -2.83
CA ASP A 54 -8.45 4.58 -3.89
C ASP A 54 -7.93 3.96 -5.20
N PRO A 55 -8.79 3.81 -6.22
CA PRO A 55 -8.38 3.17 -7.47
C PRO A 55 -7.35 3.99 -8.25
N VAL A 56 -7.30 5.30 -8.09
CA VAL A 56 -6.33 6.16 -8.77
C VAL A 56 -4.93 5.92 -8.20
N ILE A 57 -4.83 5.90 -6.88
CA ILE A 57 -3.55 5.64 -6.20
C ILE A 57 -3.10 4.19 -6.45
N GLN A 58 -4.04 3.25 -6.45
CA GLN A 58 -3.71 1.85 -6.71
C GLN A 58 -3.10 1.65 -8.09
N LYS A 59 -3.55 2.39 -9.10
CA LYS A 59 -2.94 2.34 -10.43
C LYS A 59 -1.47 2.77 -10.42
N LYS A 60 -1.12 3.75 -9.60
CA LYS A 60 0.28 4.17 -9.42
C LYS A 60 1.11 3.06 -8.79
N ALA A 61 0.58 2.40 -7.78
CA ALA A 61 1.24 1.26 -7.16
C ALA A 61 1.41 0.09 -8.14
N MET A 62 0.40 -0.20 -8.94
CA MET A 62 0.47 -1.25 -9.94
C MET A 62 1.60 -1.00 -10.95
N ALA A 63 1.75 0.24 -11.41
CA ALA A 63 2.83 0.62 -12.31
C ALA A 63 4.20 0.47 -11.63
N ARG A 64 4.32 0.96 -10.40
CA ARG A 64 5.57 0.91 -9.62
C ARG A 64 6.01 -0.52 -9.32
N LEU A 65 5.07 -1.41 -9.02
CA LEU A 65 5.34 -2.78 -8.59
C LEU A 65 5.29 -3.80 -9.74
N SER A 66 5.02 -3.34 -10.96
CA SER A 66 4.96 -4.23 -12.13
C SER A 66 6.20 -5.10 -12.35
N PRO A 67 7.43 -4.65 -12.05
CA PRO A 67 8.61 -5.51 -12.21
C PRO A 67 8.61 -6.76 -11.34
N PHE A 68 7.81 -6.81 -10.28
CA PHE A 68 7.79 -7.95 -9.36
C PHE A 68 6.81 -9.05 -9.77
N GLY A 69 6.00 -8.81 -10.79
CA GLY A 69 5.16 -9.84 -11.43
C GLY A 69 4.22 -10.54 -10.47
N ASP A 70 4.23 -11.87 -10.51
CA ASP A 70 3.31 -12.73 -9.75
C ASP A 70 3.50 -12.70 -8.23
N ARG A 71 4.56 -12.07 -7.76
CA ARG A 71 4.79 -11.90 -6.32
C ARG A 71 3.85 -10.89 -5.68
N VAL A 72 3.13 -10.10 -6.49
CA VAL A 72 2.25 -9.03 -6.02
C VAL A 72 0.83 -9.28 -6.52
N ARG A 73 -0.13 -9.21 -5.60
CA ARG A 73 -1.55 -9.23 -5.91
C ARG A 73 -2.19 -7.95 -5.38
N PHE A 74 -3.05 -7.33 -6.16
CA PHE A 74 -3.74 -6.10 -5.79
C PHE A 74 -5.20 -6.37 -5.47
N VAL A 75 -5.69 -5.81 -4.37
CA VAL A 75 -7.10 -5.88 -3.98
C VAL A 75 -7.61 -4.47 -3.74
N HIS A 76 -8.68 -4.10 -4.45
CA HIS A 76 -9.34 -2.81 -4.26
C HIS A 76 -10.35 -2.92 -3.11
N GLY A 77 -10.21 -2.06 -2.11
CA GLY A 77 -11.12 -2.03 -0.97
C GLY A 77 -10.49 -1.44 0.27
N TRP A 78 -11.33 -1.20 1.26
CA TRP A 78 -10.89 -0.81 2.59
C TRP A 78 -10.39 -2.06 3.34
N PHE A 79 -9.32 -1.90 4.12
CA PHE A 79 -8.69 -3.04 4.78
C PHE A 79 -9.63 -3.76 5.74
N ASP A 80 -10.50 -3.05 6.43
CA ASP A 80 -11.48 -3.66 7.35
C ASP A 80 -12.45 -4.59 6.61
N GLU A 81 -12.97 -4.15 5.48
CA GLU A 81 -13.87 -4.96 4.64
C GLU A 81 -13.16 -6.15 4.04
N VAL A 82 -11.96 -5.95 3.52
CA VAL A 82 -11.16 -7.01 2.93
C VAL A 82 -10.81 -8.07 3.96
N PHE A 83 -10.36 -7.66 5.15
CA PHE A 83 -10.02 -8.61 6.21
C PHE A 83 -11.25 -9.33 6.77
N ALA A 84 -12.40 -8.68 6.84
CA ALA A 84 -13.64 -9.33 7.26
C ALA A 84 -14.03 -10.50 6.35
N GLY A 85 -13.72 -10.39 5.05
CA GLY A 85 -13.96 -11.44 4.07
C GLY A 85 -12.76 -12.36 3.81
N TRP A 86 -11.68 -12.20 4.58
CA TRP A 86 -10.46 -12.98 4.35
C TRP A 86 -10.67 -14.45 4.70
N GLY A 87 -10.33 -15.32 3.75
CA GLY A 87 -10.41 -16.75 3.95
C GLY A 87 -9.33 -17.29 4.90
N THR A 88 -9.52 -18.53 5.36
CA THR A 88 -8.55 -19.18 6.24
C THR A 88 -7.43 -19.91 5.51
N ASP A 89 -7.53 -20.03 4.20
CA ASP A 89 -6.59 -20.80 3.37
C ASP A 89 -5.24 -20.09 3.20
N GLU A 90 -5.22 -18.78 3.33
CA GLU A 90 -4.05 -17.96 3.11
C GLU A 90 -3.84 -17.05 4.32
N ARG A 91 -2.83 -17.36 5.12
CA ARG A 91 -2.55 -16.60 6.35
C ARG A 91 -1.33 -15.71 6.16
N PRO A 92 -1.48 -14.39 6.29
CA PRO A 92 -0.33 -13.50 6.24
C PRO A 92 0.52 -13.64 7.49
N GLN A 93 1.83 -13.61 7.33
CA GLN A 93 2.78 -13.54 8.43
C GLN A 93 2.98 -12.10 8.91
N VAL A 94 2.80 -11.14 8.00
CA VAL A 94 2.96 -9.71 8.30
C VAL A 94 1.79 -8.94 7.72
N VAL A 95 1.23 -8.04 8.52
CA VAL A 95 0.23 -7.07 8.07
C VAL A 95 0.75 -5.68 8.40
N LEU A 96 0.85 -4.82 7.38
CA LEU A 96 1.27 -3.44 7.53
C LEU A 96 0.08 -2.51 7.35
N LEU A 97 -0.11 -1.61 8.30
CA LEU A 97 -1.06 -0.52 8.21
C LEU A 97 -0.33 0.80 8.49
N ASP A 98 -0.26 1.64 7.49
CA ASP A 98 0.31 2.99 7.60
C ASP A 98 -0.82 3.98 7.32
N LEU A 99 -1.49 4.39 8.38
CA LEU A 99 -2.71 5.19 8.29
C LEU A 99 -2.38 6.65 7.98
N GLY A 100 -3.03 7.19 6.96
CA GLY A 100 -2.82 8.56 6.51
C GLY A 100 -3.27 8.74 5.06
N ILE A 101 -2.84 9.85 4.47
CA ILE A 101 -3.08 10.13 3.05
C ILE A 101 -1.79 10.62 2.41
N SER A 102 -1.68 10.42 1.09
CA SER A 102 -0.49 10.84 0.33
C SER A 102 -0.54 12.33 0.01
N VAL A 103 0.60 12.87 -0.42
CA VAL A 103 0.67 14.26 -0.94
C VAL A 103 -0.31 14.46 -2.10
N TYR A 104 -0.50 13.46 -2.93
CA TYR A 104 -1.52 13.49 -3.98
C TYR A 104 -2.91 13.79 -3.43
N HIS A 105 -3.33 13.16 -2.33
CA HIS A 105 -4.63 13.43 -1.72
C HIS A 105 -4.74 14.86 -1.23
N TYR A 106 -3.67 15.42 -0.65
CA TYR A 106 -3.67 16.80 -0.14
C TYR A 106 -3.69 17.85 -1.24
N GLU A 107 -2.92 17.67 -2.30
CA GLU A 107 -2.61 18.74 -3.26
C GLU A 107 -3.20 18.54 -4.65
N GLU A 108 -3.30 17.31 -5.15
CA GLU A 108 -3.61 17.03 -6.54
C GLU A 108 -4.96 16.34 -6.78
N SER A 109 -5.51 15.65 -5.77
CA SER A 109 -6.69 14.82 -6.00
C SER A 109 -8.00 15.58 -6.22
N GLY A 110 -8.07 16.82 -5.77
CA GLY A 110 -9.31 17.61 -5.81
C GLY A 110 -10.38 17.14 -4.83
N ARG A 111 -10.01 16.38 -3.79
CA ARG A 111 -10.96 15.74 -2.88
C ARG A 111 -11.14 16.44 -1.53
N GLY A 112 -10.63 17.67 -1.38
CA GLY A 112 -10.83 18.47 -0.18
C GLY A 112 -9.99 18.09 1.03
N PHE A 113 -8.86 17.42 0.85
CA PHE A 113 -7.96 17.03 1.93
C PHE A 113 -7.03 18.14 2.40
N SER A 114 -7.05 19.29 1.73
CA SER A 114 -6.18 20.42 2.05
C SER A 114 -6.97 21.71 2.16
N PHE A 115 -6.60 22.55 3.11
CA PHE A 115 -7.14 23.91 3.23
C PHE A 115 -6.60 24.87 2.17
N ARG A 116 -5.64 24.44 1.37
CA ARG A 116 -5.06 25.26 0.28
C ARG A 116 -5.97 25.35 -0.93
N GLY A 117 -6.92 24.43 -1.06
CA GLY A 117 -7.90 24.42 -2.13
C GLY A 117 -9.32 24.46 -1.61
N ASP A 118 -10.26 24.89 -2.44
CA ASP A 118 -11.69 24.85 -2.16
C ASP A 118 -12.30 23.66 -2.91
N GLU A 119 -12.35 22.52 -2.27
CA GLU A 119 -12.72 21.27 -2.88
C GLU A 119 -13.66 20.47 -1.97
N PRO A 120 -14.59 19.70 -2.55
CA PRO A 120 -15.43 18.81 -1.74
C PRO A 120 -14.58 17.67 -1.14
N LEU A 121 -14.83 17.35 0.13
CA LEU A 121 -14.14 16.25 0.78
C LEU A 121 -14.58 14.89 0.21
N ASP A 122 -13.64 14.10 -0.28
CA ASP A 122 -13.87 12.78 -0.85
C ASP A 122 -12.77 11.82 -0.38
N MET A 123 -13.12 10.91 0.52
CA MET A 123 -12.19 9.96 1.14
C MET A 123 -12.26 8.55 0.57
N ARG A 124 -12.89 8.39 -0.58
CA ARG A 124 -13.10 7.08 -1.20
C ARG A 124 -11.91 6.11 -1.16
#